data_c4db62137156060c1d586da88ede09ff
#
_entry.id   c4db62137156060c1d586da88ede09ff
#
_cell.length_a   1.000
_cell.length_b   1.000
_cell.length_c   1.000
_cell.angle_alpha   90.00
_cell.angle_beta   90.00
_cell.angle_gamma   90.00
#
_symmetry.space_group_name_H-M   'P 1'
#
loop_
_entity.id
_entity.type
_entity.pdbx_description
1 polymer ?
#
loop_
_entity_poly.entity_id
_entity_poly.type
_entity_poly.pdbx_seq_one_letter_code
_entity_poly.pdbx_strand_id
1 'polypeptide(L)'
;NGQETRGLGIINVNTQAPGTEVKQRCIGNLVVEVLPAVYQEMMGMYATTKDIPKTLVGFENHSGQTYLGAGVAPLARTIAGFGNNASAESEGARYNNVFGSYMHGSLLPKNPHFADYLIWLALRHKYGDAAPSMPVLPDQEELSAHHYAVQRYGR
;
A
#
# COMPACT_ATOMS: atom_id res chain seq x y z
N ASN A 1 11.46 -23.95 -15.77
CA ASN A 1 10.28 -23.98 -16.65
C ASN A 1 9.13 -23.32 -15.91
N GLY A 2 8.95 -21.99 -16.11
CA GLY A 2 7.84 -21.26 -15.54
C GLY A 2 6.54 -21.65 -16.24
N GLN A 3 5.65 -22.34 -15.55
CA GLN A 3 4.29 -22.58 -16.03
C GLN A 3 3.48 -21.33 -15.74
N GLU A 4 2.83 -20.76 -16.76
CA GLU A 4 1.88 -19.66 -16.56
C GLU A 4 0.61 -20.19 -15.90
N THR A 5 0.21 -19.52 -14.83
CA THR A 5 -1.05 -19.80 -14.13
C THR A 5 -1.93 -18.55 -14.17
N ARG A 6 -3.12 -18.69 -14.72
CA ARG A 6 -4.08 -17.59 -14.80
C ARG A 6 -4.68 -17.31 -13.41
N GLY A 7 -4.61 -16.06 -12.97
CA GLY A 7 -5.27 -15.58 -11.76
C GLY A 7 -6.78 -15.36 -11.94
N LEU A 8 -7.42 -14.84 -10.90
CA LEU A 8 -8.88 -14.56 -10.90
C LEU A 8 -9.30 -13.42 -11.83
N GLY A 9 -8.37 -12.64 -12.37
CA GLY A 9 -8.66 -11.53 -13.28
C GLY A 9 -9.30 -10.31 -12.61
N ILE A 10 -9.12 -10.15 -11.30
CA ILE A 10 -9.67 -9.01 -10.54
C ILE A 10 -8.87 -7.73 -10.81
N ILE A 11 -7.56 -7.87 -10.97
CA ILE A 11 -6.63 -6.77 -11.22
C ILE A 11 -5.63 -7.20 -12.30
N ASN A 12 -5.31 -6.30 -13.22
CA ASN A 12 -4.39 -6.59 -14.31
C ASN A 12 -2.93 -6.47 -13.86
N VAL A 13 -2.42 -7.52 -13.26
CA VAL A 13 -1.01 -7.62 -12.84
C VAL A 13 -0.43 -8.96 -13.25
N ASN A 14 0.88 -8.98 -13.48
CA ASN A 14 1.63 -10.21 -13.76
C ASN A 14 2.70 -10.36 -12.68
N THR A 15 2.70 -11.50 -11.99
CA THR A 15 3.75 -11.83 -11.02
C THR A 15 4.60 -12.96 -11.58
N GLN A 16 5.88 -12.69 -11.72
CA GLN A 16 6.87 -13.63 -12.26
C GLN A 16 7.74 -14.18 -11.13
N ALA A 17 8.09 -15.45 -11.23
CA ALA A 17 9.14 -16.00 -10.39
C ALA A 17 10.47 -15.31 -10.74
N PRO A 18 11.35 -15.05 -9.78
CA PRO A 18 12.67 -14.52 -10.07
C PRO A 18 13.42 -15.49 -10.97
N GLY A 19 14.18 -14.95 -11.93
CA GLY A 19 15.06 -15.77 -12.77
C GLY A 19 16.11 -16.50 -11.92
N THR A 20 16.78 -17.48 -12.51
CA THR A 20 17.83 -18.25 -11.84
C THR A 20 19.00 -17.41 -11.32
N GLU A 21 19.20 -16.23 -11.91
CA GLU A 21 20.22 -15.24 -11.54
C GLU A 21 19.85 -14.45 -10.25
N VAL A 22 18.54 -14.32 -9.95
CA VAL A 22 18.07 -13.54 -8.77
C VAL A 22 17.92 -14.49 -7.59
N LYS A 23 18.96 -14.62 -6.80
CA LYS A 23 18.98 -15.45 -5.59
C LYS A 23 18.38 -14.76 -4.36
N GLN A 24 18.08 -13.48 -4.43
CA GLN A 24 17.69 -12.68 -3.27
C GLN A 24 16.18 -12.56 -3.16
N ARG A 25 15.64 -12.99 -2.03
CA ARG A 25 14.26 -12.66 -1.64
C ARG A 25 14.20 -11.20 -1.21
N CYS A 26 13.09 -10.56 -1.52
CA CYS A 26 12.76 -9.24 -1.00
C CYS A 26 12.24 -9.41 0.43
N ILE A 27 13.12 -9.25 1.40
CA ILE A 27 12.79 -9.41 2.84
C ILE A 27 13.30 -8.19 3.58
N GLY A 28 12.41 -7.49 4.27
CA GLY A 28 12.82 -6.36 5.10
C GLY A 28 11.68 -5.44 5.48
N ASN A 29 12.05 -4.34 6.11
CA ASN A 29 11.13 -3.26 6.37
C ASN A 29 10.94 -2.46 5.08
N LEU A 30 9.69 -2.10 4.82
CA LEU A 30 9.27 -1.35 3.65
C LEU A 30 8.69 -0.01 4.10
N VAL A 31 9.20 1.07 3.54
CA VAL A 31 8.68 2.44 3.72
C VAL A 31 8.34 2.99 2.35
N VAL A 32 7.13 3.44 2.18
CA VAL A 32 6.64 3.96 0.90
C VAL A 32 5.94 5.31 1.08
N GLU A 33 5.96 6.13 0.06
CA GLU A 33 5.20 7.38 -0.02
C GLU A 33 3.96 7.16 -0.90
N VAL A 34 2.80 7.37 -0.32
CA VAL A 34 1.52 7.25 -1.03
C VAL A 34 1.47 8.22 -2.20
N LEU A 35 0.96 7.77 -3.34
CA LEU A 35 0.84 8.65 -4.50
C LEU A 35 -0.07 9.86 -4.22
N PRO A 36 0.23 11.04 -4.79
CA PRO A 36 -0.50 12.28 -4.49
C PRO A 36 -2.02 12.15 -4.65
N ALA A 37 -2.50 11.45 -5.67
CA ALA A 37 -3.95 11.27 -5.88
C ALA A 37 -4.60 10.49 -4.74
N VAL A 38 -3.97 9.40 -4.28
CA VAL A 38 -4.46 8.61 -3.15
C VAL A 38 -4.39 9.42 -1.86
N TYR A 39 -3.31 10.15 -1.65
CA TYR A 39 -3.15 11.01 -0.47
C TYR A 39 -4.23 12.09 -0.39
N GLN A 40 -4.59 12.72 -1.51
CA GLN A 40 -5.67 13.71 -1.56
C GLN A 40 -7.04 13.09 -1.21
N GLU A 41 -7.31 11.87 -1.68
CA GLU A 41 -8.53 11.16 -1.30
C GLU A 41 -8.54 10.85 0.21
N MET A 42 -7.40 10.41 0.78
CA MET A 42 -7.26 10.16 2.22
C MET A 42 -7.47 11.43 3.04
N MET A 43 -6.94 12.57 2.62
CA MET A 43 -7.19 13.86 3.28
C MET A 43 -8.67 14.25 3.24
N GLY A 44 -9.34 13.98 2.12
CA GLY A 44 -10.77 14.34 1.91
C GLY A 44 -11.77 13.46 2.67
N MET A 45 -11.35 12.35 3.28
CA MET A 45 -12.28 11.46 3.99
C MET A 45 -12.71 11.97 5.37
N TYR A 46 -11.94 12.87 5.99
CA TYR A 46 -12.25 13.43 7.31
C TYR A 46 -13.12 14.67 7.22
N ALA A 47 -14.04 14.82 8.18
CA ALA A 47 -14.91 16.01 8.28
C ALA A 47 -14.13 17.28 8.63
N THR A 48 -13.00 17.15 9.29
CA THR A 48 -12.11 18.25 9.69
C THR A 48 -10.70 17.96 9.22
N THR A 49 -9.88 18.98 9.03
CA THR A 49 -8.48 18.81 8.70
C THR A 49 -7.78 17.97 9.75
N LYS A 50 -7.26 16.82 9.33
CA LYS A 50 -6.40 15.94 10.12
C LYS A 50 -5.04 15.87 9.43
N ASP A 51 -3.99 16.09 10.18
CA ASP A 51 -2.64 15.84 9.66
C ASP A 51 -2.39 14.33 9.67
N ILE A 52 -2.19 13.75 8.51
CA ILE A 52 -1.91 12.33 8.33
C ILE A 52 -0.57 12.14 7.62
N PRO A 53 0.17 11.06 7.94
CA PRO A 53 1.40 10.75 7.24
C PRO A 53 1.18 10.54 5.74
N LYS A 54 2.13 10.99 4.91
CA LYS A 54 2.17 10.67 3.48
C LYS A 54 2.76 9.28 3.22
N THR A 55 3.26 8.62 4.25
CA THR A 55 3.96 7.36 4.16
C THR A 55 3.11 6.20 4.66
N LEU A 56 3.40 5.00 4.17
CA LEU A 56 2.99 3.74 4.77
C LEU A 56 4.24 2.95 5.14
N VAL A 57 4.14 2.20 6.23
CA VAL A 57 5.22 1.35 6.73
C VAL A 57 4.74 -0.09 6.87
N GLY A 58 5.56 -1.04 6.48
CA GLY A 58 5.23 -2.45 6.55
C GLY A 58 6.48 -3.32 6.55
N PHE A 59 6.25 -4.61 6.41
CA PHE A 59 7.30 -5.61 6.22
C PHE A 59 6.99 -6.40 4.96
N GLU A 60 7.99 -6.61 4.12
CA GLU A 60 7.88 -7.41 2.91
C GLU A 60 8.66 -8.72 3.03
N ASN A 61 8.13 -9.79 2.45
CA ASN A 61 8.81 -11.07 2.39
C ASN A 61 8.29 -11.87 1.19
N HIS A 62 8.86 -11.60 0.03
CA HIS A 62 8.45 -12.25 -1.22
C HIS A 62 9.65 -12.52 -2.13
N SER A 63 9.46 -13.37 -3.11
CA SER A 63 10.39 -13.57 -4.22
C SER A 63 9.73 -13.23 -5.56
N GLY A 64 8.41 -13.22 -5.64
CA GLY A 64 7.69 -12.83 -6.83
C GLY A 64 8.00 -11.38 -7.23
N GLN A 65 8.10 -11.16 -8.54
CA GLN A 65 8.30 -9.83 -9.12
C GLN A 65 7.01 -9.44 -9.82
N THR A 66 6.31 -8.43 -9.30
CA THR A 66 5.01 -8.00 -9.82
C THR A 66 5.14 -6.78 -10.73
N TYR A 67 4.54 -6.89 -11.90
CA TYR A 67 4.46 -5.85 -12.91
C TYR A 67 3.01 -5.44 -13.09
N LEU A 68 2.78 -4.14 -13.13
CA LEU A 68 1.45 -3.57 -13.30
C LEU A 68 1.09 -3.49 -14.78
N GLY A 69 -0.08 -3.98 -15.13
CA GLY A 69 -0.63 -3.88 -16.49
C GLY A 69 -1.43 -2.60 -16.73
N ALA A 70 -1.94 -2.47 -17.94
CA ALA A 70 -2.71 -1.30 -18.33
C ALA A 70 -3.93 -1.07 -17.41
N GLY A 71 -4.13 0.18 -17.01
CA GLY A 71 -5.24 0.61 -16.16
C GLY A 71 -5.00 0.41 -14.65
N VAL A 72 -3.88 -0.19 -14.25
CA VAL A 72 -3.51 -0.36 -12.84
C VAL A 72 -2.45 0.68 -12.46
N ALA A 73 -2.71 1.44 -11.43
CA ALA A 73 -1.75 2.38 -10.86
C ALA A 73 -1.01 1.74 -9.68
N PRO A 74 0.24 2.12 -9.38
CA PRO A 74 0.86 1.78 -8.10
C PRO A 74 0.10 2.47 -6.95
N LEU A 75 0.17 1.90 -5.76
CA LEU A 75 -0.36 2.53 -4.55
C LEU A 75 0.57 3.63 -4.05
N ALA A 76 1.87 3.38 -4.12
CA ALA A 76 2.89 4.23 -3.52
C ALA A 76 4.22 4.13 -4.27
N ARG A 77 5.10 5.10 -4.01
CA ARG A 77 6.51 5.09 -4.40
C ARG A 77 7.36 4.51 -3.26
N THR A 78 8.26 3.60 -3.57
CA THR A 78 9.17 3.01 -2.59
C THR A 78 10.22 4.04 -2.15
N ILE A 79 10.35 4.25 -0.84
CA ILE A 79 11.41 5.05 -0.20
C ILE A 79 12.53 4.12 0.26
N ALA A 80 12.17 3.03 0.93
CA ALA A 80 13.10 1.99 1.39
C ALA A 80 12.43 0.63 1.29
N GLY A 81 13.18 -0.39 0.91
CA GLY A 81 12.70 -1.73 0.61
C GLY A 81 12.74 -2.04 -0.88
N PHE A 82 12.10 -3.12 -1.29
CA PHE A 82 12.14 -3.63 -2.66
C PHE A 82 10.88 -3.32 -3.47
N GLY A 83 9.72 -3.22 -2.79
CA GLY A 83 8.45 -2.93 -3.44
C GLY A 83 7.98 -4.05 -4.38
N ASN A 84 7.30 -3.67 -5.47
CA ASN A 84 6.66 -4.64 -6.37
C ASN A 84 7.64 -5.62 -7.02
N ASN A 85 8.86 -5.18 -7.35
CA ASN A 85 9.82 -6.00 -8.08
C ASN A 85 11.23 -5.41 -7.95
N ALA A 86 11.82 -5.30 -6.88
CA ALA A 86 13.23 -4.90 -6.61
C ALA A 86 13.91 -3.92 -7.61
N SER A 87 13.33 -3.67 -8.77
CA SER A 87 13.82 -2.78 -9.83
C SER A 87 12.89 -1.59 -10.11
N ALA A 88 11.62 -1.67 -9.71
CA ALA A 88 10.67 -0.56 -9.84
C ALA A 88 10.63 0.23 -8.52
N GLU A 89 10.65 1.55 -8.64
CA GLU A 89 10.48 2.45 -7.49
C GLU A 89 9.02 2.55 -7.03
N SER A 90 8.27 1.45 -7.12
CA SER A 90 6.84 1.43 -6.83
C SER A 90 6.44 0.25 -5.96
N GLU A 91 5.45 0.46 -5.12
CA GLU A 91 4.85 -0.56 -4.29
C GLU A 91 3.33 -0.56 -4.44
N GLY A 92 2.80 -1.77 -4.40
CA GLY A 92 1.38 -2.04 -4.46
C GLY A 92 0.77 -1.82 -5.83
N ALA A 93 -0.50 -2.08 -5.89
CA ALA A 93 -1.33 -1.95 -7.07
C ALA A 93 -2.70 -1.42 -6.66
N ARG A 94 -3.26 -0.51 -7.44
CA ARG A 94 -4.61 -0.01 -7.28
C ARG A 94 -5.37 -0.08 -8.58
N TYR A 95 -6.54 -0.69 -8.52
CA TYR A 95 -7.54 -0.65 -9.59
C TYR A 95 -8.90 -0.39 -8.97
N ASN A 96 -9.47 0.79 -9.19
CA ASN A 96 -10.67 1.26 -8.49
C ASN A 96 -10.47 1.16 -6.95
N ASN A 97 -11.32 0.37 -6.27
CA ASN A 97 -11.26 0.10 -4.83
C ASN A 97 -10.56 -1.24 -4.50
N VAL A 98 -9.84 -1.82 -5.45
CA VAL A 98 -9.04 -3.03 -5.24
C VAL A 98 -7.59 -2.61 -5.01
N PHE A 99 -7.01 -3.12 -3.93
CA PHE A 99 -5.63 -2.86 -3.54
C PHE A 99 -4.86 -4.18 -3.45
N GLY A 100 -3.66 -4.20 -3.98
CA GLY A 100 -2.68 -5.25 -3.79
C GLY A 100 -1.41 -4.66 -3.18
N SER A 101 -0.72 -5.40 -2.33
CA SER A 101 0.53 -4.96 -1.72
C SER A 101 1.34 -6.15 -1.25
N TYR A 102 2.67 -6.00 -1.23
CA TYR A 102 3.57 -6.90 -0.54
C TYR A 102 3.80 -6.53 0.92
N MET A 103 3.26 -5.40 1.37
CA MET A 103 3.29 -5.03 2.78
C MET A 103 2.40 -5.97 3.59
N HIS A 104 2.99 -6.68 4.54
CA HIS A 104 2.28 -7.52 5.49
C HIS A 104 2.86 -7.34 6.91
N GLY A 105 2.37 -8.10 7.88
CA GLY A 105 2.86 -8.01 9.25
C GLY A 105 2.55 -6.68 9.92
N SER A 106 1.33 -6.51 10.44
CA SER A 106 0.85 -5.30 11.13
C SER A 106 0.76 -4.05 10.23
N LEU A 107 0.37 -4.20 8.96
CA LEU A 107 0.21 -3.06 8.05
C LEU A 107 -0.77 -2.03 8.61
N LEU A 108 -2.02 -2.43 8.86
CA LEU A 108 -3.07 -1.49 9.25
C LEU A 108 -2.86 -0.87 10.65
N PRO A 109 -2.45 -1.61 11.68
CA PRO A 109 -2.15 -1.01 12.99
C PRO A 109 -1.03 0.03 12.97
N LYS A 110 -0.07 -0.06 12.06
CA LYS A 110 0.98 0.96 11.91
C LYS A 110 0.61 2.10 10.98
N ASN A 111 -0.48 1.97 10.26
CA ASN A 111 -0.96 2.95 9.28
C ASN A 111 -2.47 3.20 9.49
N PRO A 112 -2.89 3.77 10.64
CA PRO A 112 -4.29 3.95 10.96
C PRO A 112 -5.02 4.80 9.90
N HIS A 113 -4.36 5.80 9.34
CA HIS A 113 -4.87 6.62 8.25
C HIS A 113 -5.18 5.80 6.97
N PHE A 114 -4.44 4.71 6.70
CA PHE A 114 -4.74 3.82 5.59
C PHE A 114 -5.89 2.86 5.93
N ALA A 115 -5.97 2.40 7.19
CA ALA A 115 -7.12 1.62 7.67
C ALA A 115 -8.42 2.43 7.54
N ASP A 116 -8.42 3.68 8.01
CA ASP A 116 -9.54 4.61 7.85
C ASP A 116 -9.95 4.79 6.39
N TYR A 117 -8.96 4.93 5.51
CA TYR A 117 -9.21 5.08 4.08
C TYR A 117 -9.92 3.87 3.47
N LEU A 118 -9.49 2.64 3.80
CA LEU A 118 -10.15 1.44 3.32
C LEU A 118 -11.59 1.32 3.83
N ILE A 119 -11.82 1.66 5.10
CA ILE A 119 -13.16 1.70 5.69
C ILE A 119 -14.02 2.76 4.99
N TRP A 120 -13.49 3.96 4.78
CA TRP A 120 -14.21 5.03 4.09
C TRP A 120 -14.59 4.64 2.66
N LEU A 121 -13.70 4.02 1.90
CA LEU A 121 -14.01 3.52 0.56
C LEU A 121 -15.13 2.48 0.57
N ALA A 122 -15.14 1.59 1.57
CA ALA A 122 -16.22 0.62 1.75
C ALA A 122 -17.56 1.30 2.07
N LEU A 123 -17.54 2.33 2.92
CA LEU A 123 -18.74 3.14 3.23
C LEU A 123 -19.22 3.90 2.00
N ARG A 124 -18.31 4.52 1.25
CA ARG A 124 -18.63 5.20 -0.03
C ARG A 124 -19.23 4.23 -1.06
N HIS A 125 -18.68 3.03 -1.15
CA HIS A 125 -19.24 2.01 -2.04
C HIS A 125 -20.67 1.62 -1.65
N LYS A 126 -20.94 1.50 -0.35
CA LYS A 126 -22.24 1.09 0.18
C LYS A 126 -23.30 2.20 0.14
N TYR A 127 -22.92 3.42 0.50
CA TYR A 127 -23.85 4.52 0.77
C TYR A 127 -23.76 5.67 -0.26
N GLY A 128 -22.83 5.61 -1.20
CA GLY A 128 -22.61 6.67 -2.19
C GLY A 128 -22.29 8.00 -1.53
N ASP A 129 -22.95 9.07 -1.96
CA ASP A 129 -22.75 10.42 -1.42
C ASP A 129 -23.32 10.61 0.00
N ALA A 130 -24.14 9.67 0.48
CA ALA A 130 -24.62 9.66 1.86
C ALA A 130 -23.64 9.01 2.86
N ALA A 131 -22.46 8.55 2.38
CA ALA A 131 -21.45 7.99 3.26
C ALA A 131 -20.98 9.04 4.28
N PRO A 132 -20.88 8.69 5.58
CA PRO A 132 -20.37 9.60 6.59
C PRO A 132 -18.87 9.88 6.38
N SER A 133 -18.44 11.06 6.80
CA SER A 133 -17.00 11.34 6.94
C SER A 133 -16.41 10.51 8.07
N MET A 134 -15.12 10.22 7.97
CA MET A 134 -14.41 9.47 9.01
C MET A 134 -14.24 10.33 10.28
N PRO A 135 -14.47 9.77 11.47
CA PRO A 135 -14.17 10.44 12.72
C PRO A 135 -12.65 10.50 12.93
N VAL A 136 -12.19 11.49 13.67
CA VAL A 136 -10.81 11.53 14.14
C VAL A 136 -10.70 10.67 15.39
N LEU A 137 -9.94 9.58 15.29
CA LEU A 137 -9.66 8.68 16.40
C LEU A 137 -8.34 9.02 17.10
N PRO A 138 -8.16 8.62 18.37
CA PRO A 138 -6.92 8.86 19.13
C PRO A 138 -5.81 7.86 18.77
N ASP A 139 -5.21 8.03 17.59
CA ASP A 139 -4.21 7.11 17.01
C ASP A 139 -2.76 7.45 17.42
N GLN A 140 -2.52 8.05 18.59
CA GLN A 140 -1.21 8.55 18.99
C GLN A 140 -0.16 7.43 19.09
N GLU A 141 -0.52 6.27 19.61
CA GLU A 141 0.40 5.14 19.76
C GLU A 141 0.73 4.51 18.41
N GLU A 142 -0.26 4.31 17.57
CA GLU A 142 -0.11 3.82 16.20
C GLU A 142 0.77 4.75 15.37
N LEU A 143 0.52 6.05 15.44
CA LEU A 143 1.32 7.06 14.74
C LEU A 143 2.74 7.17 15.30
N SER A 144 2.94 6.96 16.61
CA SER A 144 4.26 6.89 17.21
C SER A 144 5.05 5.70 16.67
N ALA A 145 4.43 4.52 16.56
CA ALA A 145 5.04 3.34 15.95
C ALA A 145 5.34 3.55 14.47
N HIS A 146 4.44 4.20 13.74
CA HIS A 146 4.64 4.59 12.35
C HIS A 146 5.87 5.49 12.19
N HIS A 147 5.92 6.61 12.91
CA HIS A 147 7.01 7.58 12.84
C HIS A 147 8.36 6.94 13.22
N TYR A 148 8.38 6.09 14.25
CA TYR A 148 9.58 5.33 14.59
C TYR A 148 10.09 4.48 13.42
N ALA A 149 9.18 3.77 12.73
CA ALA A 149 9.56 2.95 11.59
C ALA A 149 10.09 3.81 10.42
N VAL A 150 9.45 4.94 10.10
CA VAL A 150 9.93 5.88 9.08
C VAL A 150 11.31 6.42 9.41
N GLN A 151 11.54 6.88 10.64
CA GLN A 151 12.85 7.42 11.06
C GLN A 151 13.96 6.39 11.01
N ARG A 152 13.64 5.14 11.35
CA ARG A 152 14.65 4.07 11.42
C ARG A 152 14.98 3.46 10.07
N TYR A 153 14.01 3.33 9.17
CA TYR A 153 14.13 2.55 7.94
C TYR A 153 13.96 3.36 6.66
N GLY A 154 13.42 4.57 6.72
CA GLY A 154 13.16 5.44 5.57
C GLY A 154 14.35 6.32 5.13
N ARG A 155 15.60 5.87 5.38
CA ARG A 155 16.83 6.58 5.02
C ARG A 155 17.50 5.96 3.83
#